data_b24270d83d89474d00776f767205fb87
#
_entry.id   b24270d83d89474d00776f767205fb87
#
_cell.length_a   1.000
_cell.length_b   1.000
_cell.length_c   1.000
_cell.angle_alpha   90.00
_cell.angle_beta   90.00
_cell.angle_gamma   90.00
#
_symmetry.space_group_name_H-M   'P 1'
#
loop_
_entity.id
_entity.type
_entity.pdbx_description
1 polymer ?
#
loop_
_entity_poly.entity_id
_entity_poly.type
_entity_poly.pdbx_seq_one_letter_code
_entity_poly.pdbx_strand_id
1 'polypeptide(L)'
;DAESILQEVEEFLTGVRRGPDPDRMLATVLFTDIVESTETASRLGDRAWLGLLDRHHDVVRTELGRWRGREIDTAGDGFLATFDGPARAVRCAVAASRSVQELGLQIRAGVHTGEVEVAGDDVRGIAVHIGARVAGLAGAGEVLASRTVRDLVAGSGIGFSERGTFELKGVPGVWEVYAVTDV
;
A
#
# COMPACT_ATOMS: atom_id res chain seq x y z
N ASP A 1 11.51 33.24 17.21
CA ASP A 1 10.63 32.12 17.55
C ASP A 1 11.30 31.26 18.62
N ALA A 2 10.61 30.99 19.74
CA ALA A 2 11.21 30.32 20.90
C ALA A 2 11.69 28.90 20.59
N GLU A 3 11.02 28.19 19.69
CA GLU A 3 11.43 26.85 19.26
C GLU A 3 12.72 26.86 18.46
N SER A 4 12.92 27.87 17.61
CA SER A 4 14.16 28.04 16.84
C SER A 4 15.37 28.29 17.75
N ILE A 5 15.17 29.08 18.83
CA ILE A 5 16.24 29.37 19.79
C ILE A 5 16.57 28.10 20.62
N LEU A 6 15.57 27.35 21.02
CA LEU A 6 15.77 26.07 21.75
C LEU A 6 16.51 25.05 20.90
N GLN A 7 16.19 24.93 19.60
CA GLN A 7 16.91 24.07 18.67
C GLN A 7 18.36 24.47 18.49
N GLU A 8 18.67 25.77 18.35
CA GLU A 8 20.05 26.26 18.24
C GLU A 8 20.85 26.00 19.54
N VAL A 9 20.21 26.14 20.71
CA VAL A 9 20.86 25.86 22.00
C VAL A 9 21.10 24.36 22.16
N GLU A 10 20.17 23.51 21.79
CA GLU A 10 20.32 22.05 21.85
C GLU A 10 21.39 21.56 20.88
N GLU A 11 21.46 22.11 19.66
CA GLU A 11 22.52 21.83 18.68
C GLU A 11 23.90 22.22 19.22
N PHE A 12 23.98 23.39 19.86
CA PHE A 12 25.25 23.87 20.46
C PHE A 12 25.72 23.00 21.63
N LEU A 13 24.78 22.49 22.45
CA LEU A 13 25.12 21.68 23.64
C LEU A 13 25.41 20.22 23.31
N THR A 14 24.75 19.67 22.30
CA THR A 14 24.82 18.23 21.96
C THR A 14 25.69 17.94 20.74
N GLY A 15 25.98 18.93 19.91
CA GLY A 15 26.64 18.77 18.62
C GLY A 15 25.82 17.99 17.60
N VAL A 16 24.55 17.72 17.90
CA VAL A 16 23.63 16.97 17.03
C VAL A 16 22.54 17.91 16.53
N ARG A 17 22.53 18.15 15.25
CA ARG A 17 21.41 18.84 14.58
C ARG A 17 20.23 17.89 14.51
N ARG A 18 19.25 18.05 15.40
CA ARG A 18 17.93 17.44 15.17
C ARG A 18 17.30 18.20 14.01
N GLY A 19 17.14 17.54 12.88
CA GLY A 19 16.24 18.04 11.84
C GLY A 19 14.83 18.18 12.41
N PRO A 20 13.95 18.97 11.78
CA PRO A 20 12.55 19.02 12.19
C PRO A 20 12.03 17.59 12.35
N ASP A 21 11.25 17.34 13.41
CA ASP A 21 10.61 16.05 13.60
C ASP A 21 9.90 15.66 12.29
N PRO A 22 10.10 14.41 11.81
CA PRO A 22 9.48 13.99 10.57
C PRO A 22 7.97 14.20 10.67
N ASP A 23 7.39 14.78 9.62
CA ASP A 23 5.95 15.01 9.55
C ASP A 23 5.23 13.66 9.54
N ARG A 24 4.58 13.31 10.65
CA ARG A 24 3.84 12.08 10.84
C ARG A 24 2.36 12.31 10.59
N MET A 25 1.76 11.45 9.77
CA MET A 25 0.35 11.50 9.47
C MET A 25 -0.28 10.11 9.41
N LEU A 26 -1.57 10.05 9.69
CA LEU A 26 -2.34 8.82 9.46
C LEU A 26 -2.63 8.69 7.96
N ALA A 27 -2.25 7.57 7.38
CA ALA A 27 -2.52 7.28 5.98
C ALA A 27 -2.91 5.80 5.78
N THR A 28 -3.66 5.53 4.74
CA THR A 28 -3.90 4.18 4.28
C THR A 28 -2.94 3.87 3.15
N VAL A 29 -2.19 2.78 3.27
CA VAL A 29 -1.29 2.28 2.23
C VAL A 29 -1.95 1.13 1.48
N LEU A 30 -1.79 1.13 0.16
CA LEU A 30 -2.17 0.06 -0.75
C LEU A 30 -0.93 -0.45 -1.46
N PHE A 31 -0.70 -1.75 -1.37
CA PHE A 31 0.27 -2.45 -2.19
C PHE A 31 -0.43 -3.35 -3.19
N THR A 32 0.05 -3.37 -4.43
CA THR A 32 -0.37 -4.33 -5.44
C THR A 32 0.84 -4.96 -6.11
N ASP A 33 0.67 -6.18 -6.62
CA ASP A 33 1.72 -6.91 -7.32
C ASP A 33 1.09 -7.92 -8.29
N ILE A 34 1.70 -8.14 -9.46
CA ILE A 34 1.23 -9.14 -10.42
C ILE A 34 1.62 -10.54 -9.93
N VAL A 35 0.66 -11.44 -9.92
CA VAL A 35 0.91 -12.86 -9.58
C VAL A 35 1.60 -13.54 -10.77
N GLU A 36 2.66 -14.33 -10.47
CA GLU A 36 3.43 -15.09 -11.47
C GLU A 36 4.00 -14.21 -12.60
N SER A 37 4.44 -12.98 -12.26
CA SER A 37 4.97 -12.04 -13.26
C SER A 37 6.19 -12.58 -13.99
N THR A 38 7.09 -13.27 -13.31
CA THR A 38 8.30 -13.87 -13.89
C THR A 38 7.96 -14.98 -14.88
N GLU A 39 7.05 -15.87 -14.53
CA GLU A 39 6.57 -16.96 -15.40
C GLU A 39 5.87 -16.39 -16.64
N THR A 40 5.04 -15.36 -16.45
CA THR A 40 4.34 -14.69 -17.55
C THR A 40 5.32 -14.00 -18.49
N ALA A 41 6.31 -13.28 -17.95
CA ALA A 41 7.38 -12.64 -18.72
C ALA A 41 8.18 -13.68 -19.54
N SER A 42 8.57 -14.79 -18.90
CA SER A 42 9.29 -15.89 -19.57
C SER A 42 8.51 -16.50 -20.71
N ARG A 43 7.19 -16.67 -20.54
CA ARG A 43 6.30 -17.24 -21.56
C ARG A 43 6.06 -16.31 -22.74
N LEU A 44 5.89 -15.01 -22.48
CA LEU A 44 5.57 -14.01 -23.52
C LEU A 44 6.79 -13.48 -24.26
N GLY A 45 7.94 -13.49 -23.61
CA GLY A 45 9.16 -12.80 -24.05
C GLY A 45 9.13 -11.29 -23.72
N ASP A 46 10.32 -10.71 -23.67
CA ASP A 46 10.55 -9.35 -23.12
C ASP A 46 9.69 -8.27 -23.76
N ARG A 47 9.59 -8.26 -25.10
CA ARG A 47 8.87 -7.21 -25.82
C ARG A 47 7.36 -7.23 -25.54
N ALA A 48 6.76 -8.42 -25.56
CA ALA A 48 5.33 -8.57 -25.28
C ALA A 48 5.03 -8.32 -23.81
N TRP A 49 5.92 -8.75 -22.91
CA TRP A 49 5.81 -8.50 -21.50
C TRP A 49 5.86 -7.00 -21.18
N LEU A 50 6.83 -6.25 -21.72
CA LEU A 50 6.91 -4.81 -21.51
C LEU A 50 5.65 -4.08 -21.97
N GLY A 51 5.11 -4.42 -23.15
CA GLY A 51 3.85 -3.84 -23.63
C GLY A 51 2.64 -4.19 -22.75
N LEU A 52 2.61 -5.37 -22.16
CA LEU A 52 1.56 -5.77 -21.21
C LEU A 52 1.72 -5.06 -19.87
N LEU A 53 2.96 -4.90 -19.40
CA LEU A 53 3.29 -4.18 -18.18
C LEU A 53 2.91 -2.69 -18.27
N ASP A 54 3.18 -2.04 -19.40
CA ASP A 54 2.77 -0.64 -19.65
C ASP A 54 1.23 -0.49 -19.56
N ARG A 55 0.48 -1.41 -20.17
CA ARG A 55 -0.99 -1.41 -20.06
C ARG A 55 -1.47 -1.66 -18.64
N HIS A 56 -0.81 -2.55 -17.91
CA HIS A 56 -1.08 -2.77 -16.49
C HIS A 56 -0.89 -1.48 -15.66
N HIS A 57 0.24 -0.78 -15.88
CA HIS A 57 0.50 0.50 -15.21
C HIS A 57 -0.58 1.54 -15.51
N ASP A 58 -1.01 1.66 -16.76
CA ASP A 58 -2.05 2.61 -17.15
C ASP A 58 -3.40 2.29 -16.48
N VAL A 59 -3.76 1.01 -16.42
CA VAL A 59 -5.00 0.55 -15.75
C VAL A 59 -4.96 0.86 -14.26
N VAL A 60 -3.87 0.52 -13.56
CA VAL A 60 -3.75 0.79 -12.11
C VAL A 60 -3.77 2.30 -11.84
N ARG A 61 -3.05 3.10 -12.62
CA ARG A 61 -3.06 4.57 -12.48
C ARG A 61 -4.42 5.18 -12.74
N THR A 62 -5.18 4.63 -13.67
CA THR A 62 -6.58 5.07 -13.93
C THR A 62 -7.45 4.84 -12.69
N GLU A 63 -7.35 3.68 -12.07
CA GLU A 63 -8.10 3.40 -10.84
C GLU A 63 -7.61 4.24 -9.65
N LEU A 64 -6.30 4.42 -9.50
CA LEU A 64 -5.75 5.33 -8.48
C LEU A 64 -6.33 6.74 -8.63
N GLY A 65 -6.36 7.28 -9.84
CA GLY A 65 -6.95 8.60 -10.12
C GLY A 65 -8.44 8.67 -9.78
N ARG A 66 -9.21 7.63 -10.16
CA ARG A 66 -10.65 7.53 -9.86
C ARG A 66 -10.95 7.56 -8.36
N TRP A 67 -10.15 6.85 -7.58
CA TRP A 67 -10.34 6.70 -6.14
C TRP A 67 -9.52 7.70 -5.30
N ARG A 68 -8.86 8.67 -5.94
CA ARG A 68 -8.03 9.70 -5.30
C ARG A 68 -6.86 9.11 -4.50
N GLY A 69 -6.28 8.03 -5.01
CA GLY A 69 -5.04 7.47 -4.51
C GLY A 69 -3.84 8.25 -5.05
N ARG A 70 -2.83 8.38 -4.22
CA ARG A 70 -1.55 8.97 -4.61
C ARG A 70 -0.55 7.85 -4.84
N GLU A 71 -0.03 7.71 -6.06
CA GLU A 71 1.10 6.85 -6.36
C GLU A 71 2.34 7.36 -5.63
N ILE A 72 2.97 6.50 -4.86
CA ILE A 72 4.21 6.81 -4.11
C ILE A 72 5.39 6.19 -4.83
N ASP A 73 5.29 4.91 -5.19
CA ASP A 73 6.35 4.18 -5.86
C ASP A 73 5.79 3.10 -6.77
N THR A 74 6.51 2.83 -7.85
CA THR A 74 6.24 1.74 -8.77
C THR A 74 7.54 1.02 -9.06
N ALA A 75 7.69 -0.18 -8.51
CA ALA A 75 8.84 -1.03 -8.68
C ALA A 75 8.46 -2.26 -9.53
N GLY A 76 8.90 -2.27 -10.79
CA GLY A 76 8.56 -3.33 -11.73
C GLY A 76 7.06 -3.40 -11.99
N ASP A 77 6.40 -4.44 -11.50
CA ASP A 77 4.97 -4.69 -11.63
C ASP A 77 4.15 -4.32 -10.38
N GLY A 78 4.83 -3.90 -9.30
CA GLY A 78 4.20 -3.53 -8.03
C GLY A 78 3.94 -2.03 -7.90
N PHE A 79 2.88 -1.69 -7.18
CA PHE A 79 2.54 -0.32 -6.80
C PHE A 79 2.49 -0.17 -5.29
N LEU A 80 3.00 0.96 -4.82
CA LEU A 80 2.70 1.54 -3.52
C LEU A 80 1.91 2.83 -3.72
N ALA A 81 0.73 2.91 -3.14
CA ALA A 81 -0.08 4.11 -3.14
C ALA A 81 -0.60 4.44 -1.74
N THR A 82 -0.91 5.70 -1.50
CA THR A 82 -1.52 6.18 -0.27
C THR A 82 -2.88 6.80 -0.52
N PHE A 83 -3.72 6.72 0.50
CA PHE A 83 -5.07 7.30 0.52
C PHE A 83 -5.31 7.98 1.87
N ASP A 84 -6.12 9.01 1.86
CA ASP A 84 -6.62 9.70 3.06
C ASP A 84 -7.79 8.97 3.74
N GLY A 85 -8.30 7.88 3.13
CA GLY A 85 -9.36 7.06 3.71
C GLY A 85 -9.31 5.60 3.28
N PRO A 86 -9.49 4.64 4.24
CA PRO A 86 -9.34 3.22 3.95
C PRO A 86 -10.42 2.66 3.03
N ALA A 87 -11.66 3.16 3.06
CA ALA A 87 -12.71 2.68 2.18
C ALA A 87 -12.39 2.92 0.70
N ARG A 88 -11.78 4.06 0.36
CA ARG A 88 -11.32 4.36 -1.01
C ARG A 88 -10.20 3.43 -1.43
N ALA A 89 -9.25 3.15 -0.56
CA ALA A 89 -8.15 2.24 -0.83
C ALA A 89 -8.65 0.82 -1.13
N VAL A 90 -9.58 0.30 -0.33
CA VAL A 90 -10.18 -1.02 -0.55
C VAL A 90 -10.94 -1.07 -1.88
N ARG A 91 -11.78 -0.08 -2.17
CA ARG A 91 -12.52 -0.02 -3.43
C ARG A 91 -11.60 0.12 -4.64
N CYS A 92 -10.55 0.93 -4.53
CA CYS A 92 -9.51 1.03 -5.55
C CYS A 92 -8.84 -0.32 -5.81
N ALA A 93 -8.43 -1.03 -4.77
CA ALA A 93 -7.79 -2.34 -4.88
C ALA A 93 -8.68 -3.36 -5.60
N VAL A 94 -9.96 -3.42 -5.25
CA VAL A 94 -10.94 -4.32 -5.92
C VAL A 94 -11.17 -3.92 -7.37
N ALA A 95 -11.34 -2.62 -7.64
CA ALA A 95 -11.52 -2.12 -9.01
C ALA A 95 -10.30 -2.39 -9.87
N ALA A 96 -9.09 -2.11 -9.37
CA ALA A 96 -7.84 -2.40 -10.07
C ALA A 96 -7.68 -3.90 -10.34
N SER A 97 -7.98 -4.77 -9.38
CA SER A 97 -7.94 -6.22 -9.57
C SER A 97 -8.86 -6.68 -10.69
N ARG A 98 -10.09 -6.16 -10.75
CA ARG A 98 -11.06 -6.48 -11.82
C ARG A 98 -10.58 -5.96 -13.19
N SER A 99 -10.13 -4.72 -13.26
CA SER A 99 -9.70 -4.11 -14.51
C SER A 99 -8.43 -4.78 -15.07
N VAL A 100 -7.50 -5.20 -14.21
CA VAL A 100 -6.29 -5.93 -14.61
C VAL A 100 -6.62 -7.33 -15.15
N GLN A 101 -7.67 -7.98 -14.66
CA GLN A 101 -8.13 -9.28 -15.19
C GLN A 101 -8.52 -9.19 -16.68
N GLU A 102 -9.02 -8.06 -17.15
CA GLU A 102 -9.33 -7.83 -18.58
C GLU A 102 -8.09 -7.88 -19.47
N LEU A 103 -6.89 -7.68 -18.89
CA LEU A 103 -5.60 -7.84 -19.58
C LEU A 103 -5.10 -9.30 -19.57
N GLY A 104 -5.82 -10.22 -18.94
CA GLY A 104 -5.38 -11.61 -18.73
C GLY A 104 -4.35 -11.75 -17.61
N LEU A 105 -4.20 -10.76 -16.74
CA LEU A 105 -3.33 -10.77 -15.57
C LEU A 105 -4.15 -10.89 -14.28
N GLN A 106 -3.50 -11.35 -13.23
CA GLN A 106 -4.06 -11.30 -11.88
C GLN A 106 -3.10 -10.56 -10.97
N ILE A 107 -3.63 -9.68 -10.13
CA ILE A 107 -2.88 -9.03 -9.07
C ILE A 107 -3.33 -9.54 -7.70
N ARG A 108 -2.43 -9.40 -6.74
CA ARG A 108 -2.71 -9.48 -5.31
C ARG A 108 -2.59 -8.11 -4.72
N ALA A 109 -3.36 -7.81 -3.69
CA ALA A 109 -3.35 -6.51 -3.04
C ALA A 109 -3.44 -6.61 -1.53
N GLY A 110 -2.83 -5.64 -0.84
CA GLY A 110 -2.90 -5.50 0.61
C GLY A 110 -3.11 -4.06 1.02
N VAL A 111 -4.01 -3.86 1.98
CA VAL A 111 -4.40 -2.54 2.50
C VAL A 111 -4.17 -2.48 4.00
N HIS A 112 -3.50 -1.43 4.47
CA HIS A 112 -3.32 -1.16 5.89
C HIS A 112 -3.42 0.35 6.16
N THR A 113 -3.88 0.71 7.35
CA THR A 113 -3.94 2.10 7.82
C THR A 113 -3.11 2.24 9.09
N GLY A 114 -2.23 3.21 9.11
CA GLY A 114 -1.40 3.52 10.27
C GLY A 114 -0.66 4.84 10.10
N GLU A 115 0.11 5.22 11.10
CA GLU A 115 0.98 6.38 10.99
C GLU A 115 2.13 6.12 10.04
N VAL A 116 2.35 7.05 9.14
CA VAL A 116 3.49 7.10 8.23
C VAL A 116 4.27 8.39 8.43
N GLU A 117 5.55 8.34 8.17
CA GLU A 117 6.42 9.49 8.06
C GLU A 117 6.49 9.93 6.60
N VAL A 118 6.21 11.20 6.35
CA VAL A 118 6.26 11.78 5.01
C VAL A 118 7.61 12.48 4.82
N ALA A 119 8.36 12.09 3.80
CA ALA A 119 9.64 12.67 3.43
C ALA A 119 9.61 13.04 1.94
N GLY A 120 9.20 14.28 1.64
CA GLY A 120 8.96 14.73 0.27
C GLY A 120 7.82 13.95 -0.38
N ASP A 121 8.12 13.23 -1.47
CA ASP A 121 7.15 12.38 -2.16
C ASP A 121 7.13 10.93 -1.66
N ASP A 122 8.00 10.58 -0.72
CA ASP A 122 8.13 9.25 -0.15
C ASP A 122 7.39 9.11 1.18
N VAL A 123 7.00 7.88 1.52
CA VAL A 123 6.40 7.53 2.81
C VAL A 123 7.15 6.39 3.45
N ARG A 124 7.35 6.49 4.76
CA ARG A 124 8.12 5.52 5.55
C ARG A 124 7.39 5.16 6.83
N GLY A 125 7.85 4.11 7.48
CA GLY A 125 7.38 3.68 8.78
C GLY A 125 6.84 2.26 8.79
N ILE A 126 6.49 1.78 9.99
CA ILE A 126 6.05 0.40 10.19
C ILE A 126 4.75 0.09 9.44
N ALA A 127 3.85 1.08 9.27
CA ALA A 127 2.60 0.90 8.54
C ALA A 127 2.83 0.51 7.07
N VAL A 128 3.89 1.04 6.44
CA VAL A 128 4.28 0.67 5.07
C VAL A 128 4.73 -0.80 5.02
N HIS A 129 5.54 -1.24 5.99
CA HIS A 129 5.96 -2.64 6.10
C HIS A 129 4.79 -3.59 6.33
N ILE A 130 3.85 -3.21 7.21
CA ILE A 130 2.64 -4.00 7.46
C ILE A 130 1.83 -4.15 6.17
N GLY A 131 1.58 -3.08 5.44
CA GLY A 131 0.85 -3.09 4.17
C GLY A 131 1.49 -4.02 3.15
N ALA A 132 2.82 -3.95 2.99
CA ALA A 132 3.57 -4.84 2.09
C ALA A 132 3.46 -6.32 2.50
N ARG A 133 3.54 -6.62 3.81
CA ARG A 133 3.41 -7.99 4.32
C ARG A 133 1.99 -8.54 4.15
N VAL A 134 0.97 -7.72 4.39
CA VAL A 134 -0.43 -8.09 4.15
C VAL A 134 -0.64 -8.43 2.67
N ALA A 135 -0.14 -7.59 1.74
CA ALA A 135 -0.19 -7.88 0.31
C ALA A 135 0.51 -9.20 -0.05
N GLY A 136 1.64 -9.49 0.59
CA GLY A 136 2.41 -10.73 0.38
C GLY A 136 1.67 -12.01 0.79
N LEU A 137 0.65 -11.91 1.66
CA LEU A 137 -0.20 -13.03 2.07
C LEU A 137 -1.34 -13.31 1.08
N ALA A 138 -1.65 -12.36 0.20
CA ALA A 138 -2.77 -12.47 -0.73
C ALA A 138 -2.47 -13.44 -1.87
N GLY A 139 -3.48 -14.20 -2.25
CA GLY A 139 -3.47 -15.01 -3.45
C GLY A 139 -3.87 -14.23 -4.71
N ALA A 140 -3.93 -14.92 -5.83
CA ALA A 140 -4.31 -14.35 -7.11
C ALA A 140 -5.74 -13.78 -7.08
N GLY A 141 -5.89 -12.51 -7.44
CA GLY A 141 -7.17 -11.80 -7.41
C GLY A 141 -7.68 -11.45 -6.01
N GLU A 142 -6.90 -11.75 -4.96
CA GLU A 142 -7.30 -11.51 -3.57
C GLU A 142 -6.88 -10.11 -3.11
N VAL A 143 -7.80 -9.43 -2.44
CA VAL A 143 -7.53 -8.18 -1.73
C VAL A 143 -7.62 -8.44 -0.24
N LEU A 144 -6.52 -8.26 0.47
CA LEU A 144 -6.44 -8.42 1.91
C LEU A 144 -6.36 -7.07 2.62
N ALA A 145 -6.95 -7.01 3.79
CA ALA A 145 -6.91 -5.85 4.67
C ALA A 145 -6.54 -6.27 6.10
N SER A 146 -5.79 -5.41 6.78
CA SER A 146 -5.56 -5.58 8.21
C SER A 146 -6.86 -5.35 8.99
N ARG A 147 -6.92 -5.86 10.22
CA ARG A 147 -8.02 -5.60 11.16
C ARG A 147 -8.29 -4.10 11.32
N THR A 148 -7.23 -3.28 11.39
CA THR A 148 -7.36 -1.83 11.49
C THR A 148 -8.22 -1.26 10.36
N VAL A 149 -7.99 -1.67 9.12
CA VAL A 149 -8.78 -1.23 7.95
C VAL A 149 -10.22 -1.71 8.09
N ARG A 150 -10.44 -2.99 8.38
CA ARG A 150 -11.78 -3.55 8.57
C ARG A 150 -12.58 -2.76 9.61
N ASP A 151 -11.97 -2.45 10.76
CA ASP A 151 -12.65 -1.75 11.84
C ASP A 151 -12.94 -0.28 11.47
N LEU A 152 -12.04 0.39 10.77
CA LEU A 152 -12.22 1.78 10.32
C LEU A 152 -13.30 1.94 9.24
N VAL A 153 -13.55 0.93 8.42
CA VAL A 153 -14.55 1.00 7.34
C VAL A 153 -15.90 0.44 7.75
N ALA A 154 -16.12 0.16 9.02
CA ALA A 154 -17.41 -0.29 9.54
C ALA A 154 -18.52 0.68 9.13
N GLY A 155 -19.61 0.17 8.55
CA GLY A 155 -20.71 0.98 8.03
C GLY A 155 -20.55 1.48 6.59
N SER A 156 -19.43 1.19 5.92
CA SER A 156 -19.19 1.59 4.52
C SER A 156 -19.85 0.68 3.47
N GLY A 157 -20.42 -0.46 3.89
CA GLY A 157 -20.94 -1.49 2.99
C GLY A 157 -19.89 -2.47 2.47
N ILE A 158 -18.63 -2.33 2.87
CA ILE A 158 -17.57 -3.27 2.48
C ILE A 158 -17.68 -4.54 3.32
N GLY A 159 -17.73 -5.70 2.64
CA GLY A 159 -17.79 -7.01 3.26
C GLY A 159 -16.40 -7.63 3.42
N PHE A 160 -16.23 -8.39 4.51
CA PHE A 160 -14.98 -9.08 4.82
C PHE A 160 -15.24 -10.50 5.28
N SER A 161 -14.29 -11.40 5.01
CA SER A 161 -14.18 -12.71 5.63
C SER A 161 -12.85 -12.84 6.35
N GLU A 162 -12.81 -13.56 7.45
CA GLU A 162 -11.59 -13.83 8.17
C GLU A 162 -10.62 -14.64 7.30
N ARG A 163 -9.38 -14.15 7.17
CA ARG A 163 -8.33 -14.83 6.41
C ARG A 163 -7.36 -15.56 7.32
N GLY A 164 -7.24 -15.12 8.55
CA GLY A 164 -6.43 -15.72 9.60
C GLY A 164 -5.61 -14.71 10.40
N THR A 165 -4.77 -15.26 11.25
CA THR A 165 -3.90 -14.54 12.16
C THR A 165 -2.46 -14.90 11.85
N PHE A 166 -1.60 -13.90 11.69
CA PHE A 166 -0.25 -14.05 11.15
C PHE A 166 0.79 -13.29 11.97
N GLU A 167 1.97 -13.87 12.06
CA GLU A 167 3.19 -13.14 12.41
C GLU A 167 3.78 -12.58 11.12
N LEU A 168 3.93 -11.25 11.04
CA LEU A 168 4.47 -10.58 9.86
C LEU A 168 5.98 -10.38 10.03
N LYS A 169 6.77 -10.83 9.06
CA LYS A 169 8.23 -10.75 9.11
C LYS A 169 8.71 -9.30 9.32
N GLY A 170 9.44 -9.08 10.41
CA GLY A 170 10.00 -7.76 10.75
C GLY A 170 9.00 -6.81 11.42
N VAL A 171 7.80 -7.29 11.76
CA VAL A 171 6.76 -6.52 12.45
C VAL A 171 6.41 -7.21 13.76
N PRO A 172 6.45 -6.51 14.90
CA PRO A 172 6.09 -7.10 16.19
C PRO A 172 4.61 -7.48 16.27
N GLY A 173 4.34 -8.56 17.03
CA GLY A 173 2.99 -8.98 17.37
C GLY A 173 2.34 -9.88 16.34
N VAL A 174 1.07 -10.17 16.61
CA VAL A 174 0.22 -11.05 15.82
C VAL A 174 -0.87 -10.21 15.16
N TRP A 175 -1.11 -10.44 13.88
CA TRP A 175 -1.96 -9.60 13.04
C TRP A 175 -3.11 -10.39 12.46
N GLU A 176 -4.33 -9.93 12.72
CA GLU A 176 -5.53 -10.45 12.08
C GLU A 176 -5.69 -9.82 10.70
N VAL A 177 -5.91 -10.67 9.70
CA VAL A 177 -6.04 -10.30 8.30
C VAL A 177 -7.38 -10.80 7.75
N TYR A 178 -8.01 -9.97 6.95
CA TYR A 178 -9.32 -10.20 6.37
C TYR A 178 -9.27 -10.11 4.85
N ALA A 179 -9.99 -10.99 4.18
CA ALA A 179 -10.21 -10.90 2.73
C ALA A 179 -11.44 -10.04 2.45
N VAL A 180 -11.33 -9.14 1.49
CA VAL A 180 -12.46 -8.33 1.00
C VAL A 180 -13.37 -9.21 0.16
N THR A 181 -14.66 -9.25 0.48
CA THR A 181 -15.66 -10.06 -0.25
C THR A 181 -16.57 -9.22 -1.13
N ASP A 182 -17.00 -8.07 -0.63
CA ASP A 182 -17.91 -7.14 -1.32
C ASP A 182 -17.50 -5.69 -1.12
N VAL A 183 -17.80 -4.84 -2.11
CA VAL A 183 -17.52 -3.38 -2.09
C VAL A 183 -18.65 -2.56 -2.72
#